data_11544134b9f230847151da17d3997b42
#
_entry.id   11544134b9f230847151da17d3997b42
#
_cell.length_a   1.000
_cell.length_b   1.000
_cell.length_c   1.000
_cell.angle_alpha   90.00
_cell.angle_beta   90.00
_cell.angle_gamma   90.00
#
_symmetry.space_group_name_H-M   'P 1'
#
loop_
_entity.id
_entity.type
_entity.pdbx_description
1 polymer ?
#
loop_
_entity_poly.entity_id
_entity_poly.type
_entity_poly.pdbx_seq_one_letter_code
_entity_poly.pdbx_strand_id
1 'polypeptide(L)'
;MLSLKGKGVCGGVTLGTLAVLHREAAAVKRRKVLDAEAEAARFQAARQEAIAKLAVLYEKAVVDVGRDNAAIFEIHQMMLEDLDYIESIEGIIRTQHVNAEYAVQTTAANFAEIFSSMEDDYMRARAADVKDISRKVLDCLGDGGSSWESGEGSYILAADDLAPSETVQLDKARVQGFVTAAGSVNSHTAILARTIGIPAVVSTGSSIGEDYDGKLIAVDGYTGEVFIDPDEATLERIKAKMEQDAQHKKLLEELKGKKSITGGGQQVHVYANIGGTGDLANVLANDAEGVGLFRSEFLYLESKDYPTEEQQFEKYKLAAETMAGKRVIIRTLDIGADKQADYFELPQEDNPALGYRAIRICLDRPVLFATQLRAICRASAYGKLAVMFPMIISVEEVRKARKILREVQAELKYAGVPFDPKMEVGIMIETPAAALISEQLAKEVDFFSIGTNDLSQYTLAVDRQNQKLEPFFDAHHPAILRLIEMTVAGAHAAGIWCGVCGELGADLSLTKEFVRMGMDELSVSPASILPLRKKIRSL
;
A
#
# COMPACT_ATOMS: atom_id res chain seq x y z
N MET A 1 -20.42 22.53 -20.02
CA MET A 1 -19.37 21.51 -19.77
C MET A 1 -18.19 22.14 -19.01
N LEU A 2 -17.80 21.59 -17.89
CA LEU A 2 -16.54 21.89 -17.18
C LEU A 2 -15.60 20.70 -17.39
N SER A 3 -14.35 20.96 -17.81
CA SER A 3 -13.33 19.94 -17.98
C SER A 3 -12.21 20.19 -16.99
N LEU A 4 -11.85 19.17 -16.19
CA LEU A 4 -10.75 19.20 -15.23
C LEU A 4 -9.78 18.09 -15.59
N LYS A 5 -8.52 18.27 -15.18
CA LYS A 5 -7.48 17.27 -15.33
C LYS A 5 -6.70 17.13 -14.03
N GLY A 6 -6.59 15.91 -13.56
CA GLY A 6 -5.84 15.55 -12.37
C GLY A 6 -4.96 14.34 -12.62
N LYS A 7 -4.53 13.70 -11.53
CA LYS A 7 -3.78 12.43 -11.56
C LYS A 7 -4.76 11.26 -11.42
N GLY A 8 -4.82 10.36 -12.40
CA GLY A 8 -5.55 9.11 -12.28
C GLY A 8 -4.85 8.19 -11.25
N VAL A 9 -5.59 7.69 -10.27
CA VAL A 9 -5.05 6.84 -9.20
C VAL A 9 -5.62 5.43 -9.21
N CYS A 10 -6.78 5.25 -9.83
CA CYS A 10 -7.35 3.95 -10.13
C CYS A 10 -7.97 4.00 -11.53
N GLY A 11 -7.55 3.08 -12.39
CA GLY A 11 -8.00 3.02 -13.79
C GLY A 11 -9.47 2.61 -13.91
N GLY A 12 -10.07 2.96 -15.02
CA GLY A 12 -11.47 2.73 -15.36
C GLY A 12 -12.13 4.01 -15.83
N VAL A 13 -13.28 3.86 -16.49
CA VAL A 13 -14.11 4.99 -16.95
C VAL A 13 -15.49 4.83 -16.35
N THR A 14 -16.01 5.89 -15.75
CA THR A 14 -17.35 5.87 -15.15
C THR A 14 -18.13 7.14 -15.50
N LEU A 15 -19.44 7.00 -15.56
CA LEU A 15 -20.42 8.05 -15.79
C LEU A 15 -21.52 7.93 -14.75
N GLY A 16 -21.84 9.02 -14.07
CA GLY A 16 -22.85 8.98 -13.01
C GLY A 16 -23.31 10.36 -12.58
N THR A 17 -24.10 10.41 -11.52
CA THR A 17 -24.53 11.66 -10.90
C THR A 17 -23.43 12.15 -9.96
N LEU A 18 -23.07 13.41 -10.08
CA LEU A 18 -22.11 14.06 -9.19
C LEU A 18 -22.76 14.30 -7.84
N ALA A 19 -22.06 13.91 -6.80
CA ALA A 19 -22.36 14.28 -5.42
C ALA A 19 -21.18 15.08 -4.87
N VAL A 20 -21.39 16.34 -4.55
CA VAL A 20 -20.35 17.20 -4.00
C VAL A 20 -20.40 17.13 -2.48
N LEU A 21 -19.28 16.73 -1.87
CA LEU A 21 -19.16 16.70 -0.42
C LEU A 21 -19.07 18.14 0.11
N HIS A 22 -20.19 18.62 0.63
CA HIS A 22 -20.25 19.94 1.24
C HIS A 22 -19.72 19.85 2.67
N ARG A 23 -18.68 20.59 2.93
CA ARG A 23 -18.22 20.85 4.28
C ARG A 23 -18.75 22.23 4.68
N GLU A 24 -19.96 22.29 5.23
CA GLU A 24 -20.33 23.51 5.94
C GLU A 24 -19.26 23.76 7.01
N ALA A 25 -18.39 24.71 6.75
CA ALA A 25 -17.62 25.34 7.79
C ALA A 25 -18.63 26.07 8.67
N ALA A 26 -19.26 25.36 9.60
CA ALA A 26 -20.05 26.01 10.64
C ALA A 26 -19.11 27.03 11.27
N ALA A 27 -19.33 28.31 10.98
CA ALA A 27 -18.49 29.38 11.48
C ALA A 27 -18.64 29.37 12.99
N VAL A 28 -17.68 28.73 13.65
CA VAL A 28 -17.66 28.64 15.11
C VAL A 28 -17.59 30.06 15.66
N LYS A 29 -18.70 30.52 16.27
CA LYS A 29 -18.77 31.85 16.85
C LYS A 29 -18.14 31.84 18.24
N ARG A 30 -17.21 32.74 18.46
CA ARG A 30 -16.69 33.00 19.82
C ARG A 30 -17.80 33.48 20.73
N ARG A 31 -18.10 32.73 21.79
CA ARG A 31 -19.09 33.10 22.81
C ARG A 31 -18.42 33.13 24.18
N LYS A 32 -18.79 34.10 25.02
CA LYS A 32 -18.36 34.11 26.41
C LYS A 32 -19.18 33.12 27.21
N VAL A 33 -18.52 32.34 28.06
CA VAL A 33 -19.15 31.43 29.02
C VAL A 33 -19.01 31.96 30.43
N LEU A 34 -20.02 31.71 31.27
CA LEU A 34 -20.02 32.15 32.66
C LEU A 34 -19.26 31.19 33.57
N ASP A 35 -19.33 29.90 33.27
CA ASP A 35 -18.67 28.83 34.03
C ASP A 35 -17.70 28.11 33.10
N ALA A 36 -16.42 28.43 33.25
CA ALA A 36 -15.36 27.85 32.44
C ALA A 36 -15.09 26.38 32.80
N GLU A 37 -15.33 25.96 34.06
CA GLU A 37 -15.12 24.56 34.45
C GLU A 37 -16.25 23.66 33.91
N ALA A 38 -17.49 24.13 33.92
CA ALA A 38 -18.59 23.42 33.28
C ALA A 38 -18.35 23.25 31.75
N GLU A 39 -17.79 24.29 31.11
CA GLU A 39 -17.48 24.24 29.68
C GLU A 39 -16.27 23.31 29.36
N ALA A 40 -15.26 23.30 30.23
CA ALA A 40 -14.15 22.34 30.11
C ALA A 40 -14.66 20.90 30.31
N ALA A 41 -15.57 20.65 31.25
CA ALA A 41 -16.19 19.35 31.42
C ALA A 41 -17.03 18.93 30.18
N ARG A 42 -17.71 19.87 29.52
CA ARG A 42 -18.46 19.66 28.28
C ARG A 42 -17.50 19.25 27.13
N PHE A 43 -16.36 19.93 27.00
CA PHE A 43 -15.31 19.55 26.08
C PHE A 43 -14.83 18.12 26.34
N GLN A 44 -14.52 17.77 27.61
CA GLN A 44 -14.06 16.43 27.95
C GLN A 44 -15.08 15.34 27.61
N ALA A 45 -16.37 15.58 27.83
CA ALA A 45 -17.44 14.65 27.45
C ALA A 45 -17.49 14.46 25.92
N ALA A 46 -17.45 15.54 25.14
CA ALA A 46 -17.45 15.50 23.69
C ALA A 46 -16.19 14.79 23.12
N ARG A 47 -15.03 15.01 23.75
CA ARG A 47 -13.78 14.33 23.40
C ARG A 47 -13.91 12.82 23.61
N GLN A 48 -14.43 12.36 24.75
CA GLN A 48 -14.63 10.94 25.01
C GLN A 48 -15.63 10.31 24.04
N GLU A 49 -16.69 11.04 23.68
CA GLU A 49 -17.63 10.58 22.66
C GLU A 49 -16.96 10.46 21.28
N ALA A 50 -16.10 11.43 20.91
CA ALA A 50 -15.34 11.39 19.66
C ALA A 50 -14.40 10.17 19.61
N ILE A 51 -13.69 9.88 20.70
CA ILE A 51 -12.84 8.67 20.82
C ILE A 51 -13.68 7.40 20.64
N ALA A 52 -14.84 7.31 21.29
CA ALA A 52 -15.72 6.15 21.13
C ALA A 52 -16.22 5.97 19.66
N LYS A 53 -16.57 7.08 18.99
CA LYS A 53 -16.94 7.06 17.57
C LYS A 53 -15.78 6.63 16.67
N LEU A 54 -14.55 7.08 16.95
CA LEU A 54 -13.36 6.66 16.21
C LEU A 54 -13.06 5.16 16.41
N ALA A 55 -13.28 4.61 17.61
CA ALA A 55 -13.15 3.18 17.85
C ALA A 55 -14.15 2.35 16.99
N VAL A 56 -15.40 2.80 16.84
CA VAL A 56 -16.37 2.15 15.95
C VAL A 56 -15.94 2.25 14.47
N LEU A 57 -15.39 3.39 14.06
CA LEU A 57 -14.85 3.57 12.71
C LEU A 57 -13.64 2.67 12.45
N TYR A 58 -12.79 2.47 13.45
CA TYR A 58 -11.68 1.52 13.40
C TYR A 58 -12.15 0.11 13.07
N GLU A 59 -13.10 -0.42 13.85
CA GLU A 59 -13.64 -1.77 13.63
C GLU A 59 -14.25 -1.92 12.22
N LYS A 60 -14.97 -0.92 11.75
CA LYS A 60 -15.52 -0.91 10.40
C LYS A 60 -14.40 -0.88 9.35
N ALA A 61 -13.40 -0.03 9.54
CA ALA A 61 -12.26 0.11 8.63
C ALA A 61 -11.44 -1.19 8.55
N VAL A 62 -11.24 -1.90 9.67
CA VAL A 62 -10.55 -3.20 9.68
C VAL A 62 -11.21 -4.20 8.73
N VAL A 63 -12.54 -4.25 8.71
CA VAL A 63 -13.29 -5.13 7.80
C VAL A 63 -13.21 -4.65 6.35
N ASP A 64 -13.23 -3.35 6.15
CA ASP A 64 -13.43 -2.71 4.85
C ASP A 64 -12.16 -2.55 4.02
N VAL A 65 -11.06 -2.13 4.68
CA VAL A 65 -9.79 -1.77 4.01
C VAL A 65 -8.57 -2.42 4.65
N GLY A 66 -8.79 -3.31 5.63
CA GLY A 66 -7.75 -4.01 6.36
C GLY A 66 -7.18 -3.20 7.53
N ARG A 67 -6.49 -3.93 8.44
CA ARG A 67 -6.01 -3.39 9.71
C ARG A 67 -5.02 -2.26 9.54
N ASP A 68 -4.16 -2.35 8.53
CA ASP A 68 -3.09 -1.36 8.28
C ASP A 68 -3.66 0.01 7.92
N ASN A 69 -4.66 0.03 7.02
CA ASN A 69 -5.33 1.26 6.66
C ASN A 69 -6.27 1.78 7.76
N ALA A 70 -6.73 0.88 8.64
CA ALA A 70 -7.54 1.23 9.81
C ALA A 70 -6.71 1.84 10.94
N ALA A 71 -5.40 1.59 11.03
CA ALA A 71 -4.51 2.09 12.09
C ALA A 71 -4.54 3.62 12.25
N ILE A 72 -4.90 4.35 11.19
CA ILE A 72 -5.08 5.81 11.27
C ILE A 72 -6.11 6.22 12.35
N PHE A 73 -7.13 5.40 12.61
CA PHE A 73 -8.12 5.69 13.65
C PHE A 73 -7.60 5.45 15.05
N GLU A 74 -6.65 4.51 15.25
CA GLU A 74 -5.93 4.38 16.53
C GLU A 74 -5.05 5.61 16.79
N ILE A 75 -4.34 6.08 15.75
CA ILE A 75 -3.54 7.30 15.84
C ILE A 75 -4.44 8.50 16.17
N HIS A 76 -5.59 8.63 15.53
CA HIS A 76 -6.56 9.69 15.83
C HIS A 76 -7.06 9.64 17.26
N GLN A 77 -7.30 8.45 17.83
CA GLN A 77 -7.65 8.28 19.24
C GLN A 77 -6.50 8.75 20.14
N MET A 78 -5.26 8.33 19.85
CA MET A 78 -4.06 8.75 20.59
C MET A 78 -3.88 10.28 20.55
N MET A 79 -4.09 10.92 19.39
CA MET A 79 -3.99 12.37 19.26
C MET A 79 -5.07 13.10 20.09
N LEU A 80 -6.27 12.53 20.25
CA LEU A 80 -7.30 13.06 21.14
C LEU A 80 -6.99 12.83 22.63
N GLU A 81 -6.11 11.90 22.95
CA GLU A 81 -5.62 11.63 24.31
C GLU A 81 -4.34 12.40 24.65
N ASP A 82 -3.75 13.09 23.68
CA ASP A 82 -2.53 13.88 23.84
C ASP A 82 -2.74 15.03 24.82
N LEU A 83 -1.83 15.13 25.81
CA LEU A 83 -1.93 16.11 26.89
C LEU A 83 -1.78 17.54 26.37
N ASP A 84 -0.88 17.79 25.43
CA ASP A 84 -0.64 19.14 24.90
C ASP A 84 -1.87 19.65 24.14
N TYR A 85 -2.55 18.76 23.39
CA TYR A 85 -3.80 19.08 22.72
C TYR A 85 -4.91 19.40 23.72
N ILE A 86 -5.08 18.60 24.75
CA ILE A 86 -6.10 18.76 25.79
C ILE A 86 -5.86 20.04 26.59
N GLU A 87 -4.64 20.24 27.12
CA GLU A 87 -4.27 21.38 27.94
C GLU A 87 -4.38 22.70 27.17
N SER A 88 -4.06 22.71 25.87
CA SER A 88 -4.23 23.88 25.01
C SER A 88 -5.70 24.31 24.91
N ILE A 89 -6.62 23.35 24.71
CA ILE A 89 -8.06 23.64 24.59
C ILE A 89 -8.60 24.12 25.93
N GLU A 90 -8.34 23.38 27.02
CA GLU A 90 -8.81 23.75 28.37
C GLU A 90 -8.19 25.08 28.83
N GLY A 91 -6.93 25.34 28.50
CA GLY A 91 -6.27 26.61 28.77
C GLY A 91 -6.97 27.77 28.09
N ILE A 92 -7.38 27.65 26.83
CA ILE A 92 -8.15 28.68 26.13
C ILE A 92 -9.54 28.89 26.80
N ILE A 93 -10.25 27.80 27.14
CA ILE A 93 -11.54 27.88 27.80
C ILE A 93 -11.42 28.63 29.14
N ARG A 94 -10.49 28.21 30.01
CA ARG A 94 -10.33 28.76 31.37
C ARG A 94 -9.78 30.18 31.36
N THR A 95 -8.82 30.50 30.48
CA THR A 95 -8.19 31.85 30.51
C THR A 95 -9.01 32.89 29.78
N GLN A 96 -9.71 32.51 28.71
CA GLN A 96 -10.46 33.46 27.88
C GLN A 96 -11.97 33.44 28.15
N HIS A 97 -12.46 32.50 28.99
CA HIS A 97 -13.88 32.28 29.26
C HIS A 97 -14.71 32.16 27.96
N VAL A 98 -14.29 31.29 27.06
CA VAL A 98 -14.93 31.06 25.75
C VAL A 98 -15.50 29.65 25.64
N ASN A 99 -16.43 29.48 24.71
CA ASN A 99 -17.04 28.18 24.41
C ASN A 99 -16.03 27.15 23.85
N ALA A 100 -16.29 25.89 24.14
CA ALA A 100 -15.44 24.77 23.77
C ALA A 100 -15.20 24.68 22.27
N GLU A 101 -16.23 24.95 21.43
CA GLU A 101 -16.09 24.91 19.96
C GLU A 101 -15.03 25.89 19.48
N TYR A 102 -15.02 27.12 20.02
CA TYR A 102 -14.02 28.13 19.65
C TYR A 102 -12.59 27.71 20.10
N ALA A 103 -12.48 27.14 21.29
CA ALA A 103 -11.20 26.68 21.82
C ALA A 103 -10.65 25.51 20.96
N VAL A 104 -11.48 24.51 20.60
CA VAL A 104 -11.11 23.40 19.74
C VAL A 104 -10.67 23.89 18.36
N GLN A 105 -11.45 24.78 17.72
CA GLN A 105 -11.12 25.32 16.40
C GLN A 105 -9.81 26.10 16.41
N THR A 106 -9.57 26.90 17.44
CA THR A 106 -8.34 27.71 17.58
C THR A 106 -7.12 26.81 17.79
N THR A 107 -7.23 25.81 18.66
CA THR A 107 -6.15 24.83 18.88
C THR A 107 -5.87 24.02 17.61
N ALA A 108 -6.91 23.56 16.91
CA ALA A 108 -6.76 22.84 15.66
C ALA A 108 -6.01 23.66 14.59
N ALA A 109 -6.35 24.96 14.46
CA ALA A 109 -5.67 25.84 13.52
C ALA A 109 -4.18 26.02 13.88
N ASN A 110 -3.87 26.24 15.16
CA ASN A 110 -2.50 26.42 15.63
C ASN A 110 -1.65 25.15 15.42
N PHE A 111 -2.16 23.97 15.80
CA PHE A 111 -1.43 22.71 15.62
C PHE A 111 -1.26 22.38 14.13
N ALA A 112 -2.30 22.61 13.31
CA ALA A 112 -2.21 22.39 11.87
C ALA A 112 -1.18 23.32 11.21
N GLU A 113 -1.05 24.57 11.66
CA GLU A 113 -0.03 25.50 11.19
C GLU A 113 1.37 25.03 11.58
N ILE A 114 1.56 24.61 12.84
CA ILE A 114 2.84 24.06 13.32
C ILE A 114 3.24 22.87 12.47
N PHE A 115 2.39 21.86 12.29
CA PHE A 115 2.71 20.68 11.49
C PHE A 115 2.95 21.01 10.01
N SER A 116 2.17 21.95 9.44
CA SER A 116 2.35 22.37 8.04
C SER A 116 3.68 23.09 7.79
N SER A 117 4.27 23.72 8.82
CA SER A 117 5.54 24.42 8.74
C SER A 117 6.76 23.52 8.90
N MET A 118 6.58 22.25 9.25
CA MET A 118 7.67 21.29 9.43
C MET A 118 8.25 20.85 8.07
N GLU A 119 9.56 20.57 8.02
CA GLU A 119 10.23 20.12 6.80
C GLU A 119 9.91 18.65 6.45
N ASP A 120 9.53 17.85 7.42
CA ASP A 120 9.20 16.44 7.28
C ASP A 120 7.81 16.25 6.65
N ASP A 121 7.74 15.51 5.54
CA ASP A 121 6.50 15.25 4.79
C ASP A 121 5.46 14.47 5.60
N TYR A 122 5.92 13.55 6.45
CA TYR A 122 5.06 12.77 7.34
C TYR A 122 4.41 13.67 8.40
N MET A 123 5.20 14.57 9.00
CA MET A 123 4.69 15.53 9.97
C MET A 123 3.75 16.55 9.32
N ARG A 124 4.04 17.00 8.09
CA ARG A 124 3.10 17.87 7.35
C ARG A 124 1.74 17.20 7.08
N ALA A 125 1.73 15.89 6.83
CA ALA A 125 0.47 15.16 6.66
C ALA A 125 -0.40 15.17 7.92
N ARG A 126 0.20 15.23 9.12
CA ARG A 126 -0.50 15.32 10.41
C ARG A 126 -1.36 16.57 10.57
N ALA A 127 -1.09 17.63 9.81
CA ALA A 127 -1.95 18.80 9.79
C ALA A 127 -3.40 18.48 9.37
N ALA A 128 -3.56 17.53 8.44
CA ALA A 128 -4.88 17.05 8.01
C ALA A 128 -5.55 16.21 9.11
N ASP A 129 -4.77 15.35 9.79
CA ASP A 129 -5.27 14.51 10.88
C ASP A 129 -5.79 15.35 12.05
N VAL A 130 -5.04 16.39 12.48
CA VAL A 130 -5.48 17.32 13.52
C VAL A 130 -6.82 17.98 13.16
N LYS A 131 -7.00 18.37 11.90
CA LYS A 131 -8.27 18.94 11.43
C LYS A 131 -9.41 17.93 11.47
N ASP A 132 -9.14 16.66 11.12
CA ASP A 132 -10.15 15.60 11.12
C ASP A 132 -10.62 15.27 12.56
N ILE A 133 -9.68 15.04 13.49
CA ILE A 133 -10.02 14.75 14.89
C ILE A 133 -10.75 15.91 15.55
N SER A 134 -10.29 17.15 15.31
CA SER A 134 -10.91 18.34 15.88
C SER A 134 -12.34 18.53 15.37
N ARG A 135 -12.60 18.22 14.09
CA ARG A 135 -13.95 18.23 13.53
C ARG A 135 -14.84 17.20 14.23
N LYS A 136 -14.34 15.99 14.51
CA LYS A 136 -15.10 14.98 15.25
C LYS A 136 -15.49 15.46 16.65
N VAL A 137 -14.61 16.18 17.32
CA VAL A 137 -14.94 16.79 18.61
C VAL A 137 -15.99 17.89 18.46
N LEU A 138 -15.88 18.72 17.41
CA LEU A 138 -16.87 19.78 17.12
C LEU A 138 -18.25 19.18 16.80
N ASP A 139 -18.31 18.07 16.05
CA ASP A 139 -19.56 17.34 15.77
C ASP A 139 -20.20 16.81 17.07
N CYS A 140 -19.41 16.40 18.05
CA CYS A 140 -19.89 15.96 19.36
C CYS A 140 -20.28 17.13 20.29
N LEU A 141 -19.74 18.32 20.07
CA LEU A 141 -20.10 19.53 20.81
C LEU A 141 -21.38 20.19 20.28
N GLY A 142 -21.70 20.00 19.00
CA GLY A 142 -22.86 20.62 18.36
C GLY A 142 -24.07 19.68 18.28
N ASP A 143 -25.26 20.25 18.10
CA ASP A 143 -26.51 19.49 17.86
C ASP A 143 -26.63 18.95 16.42
N GLY A 144 -25.60 19.14 15.58
CA GLY A 144 -25.62 18.81 14.17
C GLY A 144 -24.58 17.78 13.79
N GLY A 145 -24.94 16.51 13.76
CA GLY A 145 -24.24 15.57 12.92
C GLY A 145 -24.42 16.00 11.47
N SER A 146 -23.36 16.35 10.78
CA SER A 146 -23.39 16.44 9.32
C SER A 146 -23.52 14.99 8.78
N SER A 147 -24.75 14.48 8.75
CA SER A 147 -25.06 13.31 7.96
C SER A 147 -25.08 13.79 6.51
N TRP A 148 -23.98 13.54 5.79
CA TRP A 148 -24.04 13.64 4.34
C TRP A 148 -24.98 12.54 3.84
N GLU A 149 -26.19 12.93 3.47
CA GLU A 149 -27.15 12.05 2.82
C GLU A 149 -26.95 12.15 1.32
N SER A 150 -26.27 11.19 0.72
CA SER A 150 -26.34 11.01 -0.71
C SER A 150 -27.78 10.69 -1.10
N GLY A 151 -28.34 11.40 -2.06
CA GLY A 151 -29.66 11.11 -2.65
C GLY A 151 -29.84 9.63 -3.03
N GLU A 152 -31.01 9.20 -3.39
CA GLU A 152 -31.24 7.81 -3.84
C GLU A 152 -30.46 7.51 -5.12
N GLY A 153 -29.72 6.38 -5.15
CA GLY A 153 -28.98 5.92 -6.35
C GLY A 153 -27.45 5.91 -6.19
N SER A 154 -26.78 5.48 -7.24
CA SER A 154 -25.31 5.47 -7.31
C SER A 154 -24.78 6.84 -7.74
N TYR A 155 -23.60 7.22 -7.24
CA TYR A 155 -23.03 8.54 -7.46
C TYR A 155 -21.50 8.52 -7.60
N ILE A 156 -20.96 9.59 -8.14
CA ILE A 156 -19.52 9.89 -8.17
C ILE A 156 -19.28 11.02 -7.19
N LEU A 157 -18.41 10.78 -6.19
CA LEU A 157 -18.15 11.72 -5.11
C LEU A 157 -17.06 12.71 -5.52
N ALA A 158 -17.36 14.00 -5.38
CA ALA A 158 -16.37 15.07 -5.49
C ALA A 158 -16.16 15.75 -4.13
N ALA A 159 -14.89 16.05 -3.81
CA ALA A 159 -14.51 16.75 -2.60
C ALA A 159 -13.23 17.58 -2.84
N ASP A 160 -12.94 18.51 -1.93
CA ASP A 160 -11.62 19.15 -1.93
C ASP A 160 -10.52 18.15 -1.59
N ASP A 161 -10.75 17.35 -0.56
CA ASP A 161 -10.00 16.17 -0.14
C ASP A 161 -10.94 15.29 0.69
N LEU A 162 -10.60 14.03 0.93
CA LEU A 162 -11.39 13.12 1.76
C LEU A 162 -10.57 12.69 2.97
N ALA A 163 -11.10 12.98 4.16
CA ALA A 163 -10.52 12.50 5.41
C ALA A 163 -10.73 10.98 5.58
N PRO A 164 -9.87 10.29 6.32
CA PRO A 164 -10.02 8.86 6.61
C PRO A 164 -11.40 8.53 7.19
N SER A 165 -11.88 9.35 8.11
CA SER A 165 -13.17 9.16 8.77
C SER A 165 -14.37 9.32 7.82
N GLU A 166 -14.25 10.10 6.76
CA GLU A 166 -15.26 10.27 5.72
C GLU A 166 -15.27 9.06 4.78
N THR A 167 -14.09 8.58 4.38
CA THR A 167 -13.96 7.46 3.43
C THR A 167 -14.56 6.14 3.94
N VAL A 168 -14.45 5.86 5.24
CA VAL A 168 -15.00 4.65 5.88
C VAL A 168 -16.53 4.72 6.04
N GLN A 169 -17.11 5.91 6.08
CA GLN A 169 -18.56 6.09 6.20
C GLN A 169 -19.29 5.97 4.86
N LEU A 170 -18.59 6.00 3.74
CA LEU A 170 -19.19 5.89 2.41
C LEU A 170 -19.85 4.52 2.19
N ASP A 171 -20.99 4.54 1.50
CA ASP A 171 -21.61 3.33 0.98
C ASP A 171 -20.91 2.87 -0.30
N LYS A 172 -20.01 1.92 -0.15
CA LYS A 172 -19.17 1.39 -1.25
C LYS A 172 -19.97 0.80 -2.40
N ALA A 173 -21.20 0.32 -2.15
CA ALA A 173 -22.07 -0.21 -3.20
C ALA A 173 -22.64 0.89 -4.09
N ARG A 174 -22.66 2.14 -3.63
CA ARG A 174 -23.27 3.28 -4.31
C ARG A 174 -22.25 4.22 -4.95
N VAL A 175 -21.01 4.27 -4.42
CA VAL A 175 -19.94 5.11 -4.96
C VAL A 175 -19.35 4.48 -6.21
N GLN A 176 -19.43 5.18 -7.35
CA GLN A 176 -18.92 4.73 -8.65
C GLN A 176 -17.60 5.36 -9.05
N GLY A 177 -17.13 6.36 -8.33
CA GLY A 177 -15.86 7.03 -8.58
C GLY A 177 -15.58 8.15 -7.60
N PHE A 178 -14.32 8.61 -7.59
CA PHE A 178 -13.86 9.73 -6.76
C PHE A 178 -13.18 10.81 -7.61
N VAL A 179 -13.41 12.06 -7.23
CA VAL A 179 -12.68 13.22 -7.76
C VAL A 179 -12.30 14.13 -6.61
N THR A 180 -11.01 14.44 -6.45
CA THR A 180 -10.57 15.40 -5.42
C THR A 180 -9.73 16.53 -5.99
N ALA A 181 -9.94 17.75 -5.48
CA ALA A 181 -9.18 18.93 -5.86
C ALA A 181 -7.72 18.86 -5.38
N ALA A 182 -7.52 18.36 -4.18
CA ALA A 182 -6.22 18.09 -3.55
C ALA A 182 -5.96 16.56 -3.47
N GLY A 183 -4.98 16.18 -2.66
CA GLY A 183 -4.58 14.79 -2.47
C GLY A 183 -3.42 14.35 -3.36
N SER A 184 -2.85 13.21 -3.06
CA SER A 184 -1.76 12.59 -3.81
C SER A 184 -2.12 11.17 -4.26
N VAL A 185 -1.29 10.56 -5.07
CA VAL A 185 -1.45 9.15 -5.48
C VAL A 185 -1.40 8.18 -4.30
N ASN A 186 -0.89 8.61 -3.15
CA ASN A 186 -0.80 7.86 -1.91
C ASN A 186 -1.81 8.34 -0.83
N SER A 187 -2.73 9.22 -1.18
CA SER A 187 -3.78 9.68 -0.25
C SER A 187 -4.74 8.55 0.14
N HIS A 188 -5.44 8.71 1.25
CA HIS A 188 -6.45 7.74 1.71
C HIS A 188 -7.54 7.49 0.65
N THR A 189 -7.97 8.54 -0.05
CA THR A 189 -8.91 8.44 -1.18
C THR A 189 -8.36 7.55 -2.30
N ALA A 190 -7.08 7.72 -2.66
CA ALA A 190 -6.44 6.92 -3.69
C ALA A 190 -6.30 5.44 -3.27
N ILE A 191 -5.97 5.19 -2.01
CA ILE A 191 -5.89 3.83 -1.44
C ILE A 191 -7.27 3.18 -1.45
N LEU A 192 -8.30 3.88 -0.98
CA LEU A 192 -9.67 3.37 -0.99
C LEU A 192 -10.13 3.04 -2.41
N ALA A 193 -9.96 3.96 -3.37
CA ALA A 193 -10.36 3.74 -4.75
C ALA A 193 -9.72 2.49 -5.35
N ARG A 194 -8.42 2.28 -5.11
CA ARG A 194 -7.71 1.06 -5.54
C ARG A 194 -8.22 -0.19 -4.84
N THR A 195 -8.54 -0.11 -3.54
CA THR A 195 -9.05 -1.25 -2.76
C THR A 195 -10.42 -1.71 -3.27
N ILE A 196 -11.32 -0.78 -3.57
CA ILE A 196 -12.66 -1.11 -4.08
C ILE A 196 -12.74 -1.19 -5.61
N GLY A 197 -11.66 -0.83 -6.32
CA GLY A 197 -11.54 -0.99 -7.77
C GLY A 197 -12.39 -0.03 -8.59
N ILE A 198 -12.62 1.20 -8.11
CA ILE A 198 -13.41 2.23 -8.82
C ILE A 198 -12.53 3.33 -9.38
N PRO A 199 -12.91 3.95 -10.53
CA PRO A 199 -12.17 5.03 -11.14
C PRO A 199 -12.00 6.22 -10.19
N ALA A 200 -10.78 6.75 -10.10
CA ALA A 200 -10.52 7.90 -9.24
C ALA A 200 -9.47 8.84 -9.83
N VAL A 201 -9.72 10.13 -9.67
CA VAL A 201 -8.84 11.23 -10.09
C VAL A 201 -8.62 12.16 -8.91
N VAL A 202 -7.35 12.41 -8.58
CA VAL A 202 -6.95 13.33 -7.51
C VAL A 202 -6.15 14.50 -8.06
N SER A 203 -5.93 15.53 -7.24
CA SER A 203 -5.14 16.72 -7.63
C SER A 203 -5.67 17.41 -8.89
N THR A 204 -6.98 17.63 -8.98
CA THR A 204 -7.55 18.42 -10.10
C THR A 204 -7.23 19.91 -10.01
N GLY A 205 -6.68 20.36 -8.85
CA GLY A 205 -6.26 21.74 -8.62
C GLY A 205 -7.38 22.76 -8.45
N SER A 206 -8.63 22.35 -8.70
CA SER A 206 -9.81 23.21 -8.57
C SER A 206 -10.92 22.46 -7.86
N SER A 207 -11.49 23.08 -6.84
CA SER A 207 -12.68 22.59 -6.16
C SER A 207 -13.88 22.59 -7.09
N ILE A 208 -14.70 21.56 -6.99
CA ILE A 208 -15.97 21.48 -7.71
C ILE A 208 -17.04 22.16 -6.84
N GLY A 209 -17.59 23.26 -7.34
CA GLY A 209 -18.58 24.04 -6.61
C GLY A 209 -19.93 23.32 -6.47
N GLU A 210 -20.71 23.77 -5.49
CA GLU A 210 -22.07 23.28 -5.21
C GLU A 210 -23.02 23.37 -6.41
N ASP A 211 -22.81 24.37 -7.29
CA ASP A 211 -23.61 24.56 -8.51
C ASP A 211 -23.60 23.35 -9.45
N TYR A 212 -22.67 22.42 -9.23
CA TYR A 212 -22.53 21.20 -10.02
C TYR A 212 -23.12 19.97 -9.36
N ASP A 213 -23.56 20.06 -8.10
CA ASP A 213 -24.20 18.93 -7.41
C ASP A 213 -25.43 18.41 -8.17
N GLY A 214 -25.58 17.10 -8.24
CA GLY A 214 -26.65 16.44 -8.99
C GLY A 214 -26.45 16.42 -10.51
N LYS A 215 -25.44 17.08 -11.08
CA LYS A 215 -25.17 17.05 -12.53
C LYS A 215 -24.52 15.75 -12.97
N LEU A 216 -24.58 15.50 -14.27
CA LEU A 216 -23.89 14.38 -14.89
C LEU A 216 -22.37 14.62 -14.87
N ILE A 217 -21.62 13.62 -14.42
CA ILE A 217 -20.14 13.65 -14.42
C ILE A 217 -19.58 12.38 -15.05
N ALA A 218 -18.52 12.55 -15.84
CA ALA A 218 -17.72 11.47 -16.37
C ALA A 218 -16.29 11.55 -15.80
N VAL A 219 -15.75 10.41 -15.37
CA VAL A 219 -14.40 10.30 -14.80
C VAL A 219 -13.62 9.24 -15.56
N ASP A 220 -12.46 9.61 -16.08
CA ASP A 220 -11.51 8.73 -16.70
C ASP A 220 -10.28 8.59 -15.81
N GLY A 221 -10.25 7.53 -15.01
CA GLY A 221 -9.15 7.22 -14.09
C GLY A 221 -7.85 6.80 -14.78
N TYR A 222 -7.88 6.47 -16.10
CA TYR A 222 -6.66 6.16 -16.87
C TYR A 222 -5.94 7.44 -17.29
N THR A 223 -6.70 8.45 -17.76
CA THR A 223 -6.10 9.69 -18.28
C THR A 223 -6.09 10.82 -17.25
N GLY A 224 -6.85 10.70 -16.16
CA GLY A 224 -7.06 11.76 -15.18
C GLY A 224 -8.00 12.87 -15.66
N GLU A 225 -8.80 12.63 -16.71
CA GLU A 225 -9.76 13.58 -17.22
C GLU A 225 -11.11 13.45 -16.50
N VAL A 226 -11.70 14.60 -16.19
CA VAL A 226 -13.02 14.71 -15.55
C VAL A 226 -13.86 15.71 -16.33
N PHE A 227 -15.08 15.32 -16.69
CA PHE A 227 -16.03 16.15 -17.43
C PHE A 227 -17.33 16.28 -16.65
N ILE A 228 -17.69 17.50 -16.26
CA ILE A 228 -18.95 17.80 -15.58
C ILE A 228 -19.88 18.44 -16.59
N ASP A 229 -21.12 17.94 -16.65
CA ASP A 229 -22.12 18.33 -17.63
C ASP A 229 -21.57 18.22 -19.08
N PRO A 230 -21.09 16.97 -19.47
CA PRO A 230 -20.44 16.75 -20.76
C PRO A 230 -21.41 17.03 -21.91
N ASP A 231 -20.90 17.59 -23.00
CA ASP A 231 -21.64 17.69 -24.24
C ASP A 231 -21.86 16.31 -24.90
N GLU A 232 -22.74 16.27 -25.89
CA GLU A 232 -23.15 15.03 -26.55
C GLU A 232 -21.96 14.27 -27.16
N ALA A 233 -21.01 14.97 -27.78
CA ALA A 233 -19.83 14.36 -28.38
C ALA A 233 -18.88 13.74 -27.31
N THR A 234 -18.68 14.45 -26.21
CA THR A 234 -17.90 13.93 -25.07
C THR A 234 -18.59 12.74 -24.43
N LEU A 235 -19.92 12.81 -24.27
CA LEU A 235 -20.71 11.71 -23.68
C LEU A 235 -20.65 10.44 -24.55
N GLU A 236 -20.76 10.55 -25.87
CA GLU A 236 -20.60 9.42 -26.80
C GLU A 236 -19.20 8.81 -26.71
N ARG A 237 -18.17 9.65 -26.68
CA ARG A 237 -16.77 9.20 -26.50
C ARG A 237 -16.56 8.44 -25.19
N ILE A 238 -17.11 8.93 -24.09
CA ILE A 238 -17.01 8.31 -22.77
C ILE A 238 -17.77 6.98 -22.74
N LYS A 239 -19.00 6.93 -23.27
CA LYS A 239 -19.78 5.68 -23.36
C LYS A 239 -19.07 4.61 -24.18
N ALA A 240 -18.52 4.98 -25.34
CA ALA A 240 -17.73 4.05 -26.17
C ALA A 240 -16.50 3.51 -25.40
N LYS A 241 -15.82 4.38 -24.63
CA LYS A 241 -14.67 3.96 -23.82
C LYS A 241 -15.09 3.05 -22.67
N MET A 242 -16.22 3.31 -22.00
CA MET A 242 -16.78 2.43 -20.97
C MET A 242 -17.14 1.04 -21.54
N GLU A 243 -17.74 1.00 -22.72
CA GLU A 243 -18.05 -0.28 -23.37
C GLU A 243 -16.79 -1.06 -23.74
N GLN A 244 -15.77 -0.40 -24.27
CA GLN A 244 -14.47 -1.01 -24.54
C GLN A 244 -13.81 -1.55 -23.25
N ASP A 245 -13.88 -0.78 -22.16
CA ASP A 245 -13.33 -1.20 -20.85
C ASP A 245 -14.08 -2.42 -20.30
N ALA A 246 -15.40 -2.43 -20.39
CA ALA A 246 -16.23 -3.56 -19.98
C ALA A 246 -15.95 -4.82 -20.82
N GLN A 247 -15.83 -4.68 -22.15
CA GLN A 247 -15.45 -5.77 -23.04
C GLN A 247 -14.04 -6.26 -22.73
N HIS A 248 -13.10 -5.35 -22.46
CA HIS A 248 -11.73 -5.71 -22.08
C HIS A 248 -11.71 -6.48 -20.76
N LYS A 249 -12.44 -6.04 -19.73
CA LYS A 249 -12.56 -6.76 -18.44
C LYS A 249 -13.14 -8.16 -18.65
N LYS A 250 -14.19 -8.30 -19.46
CA LYS A 250 -14.78 -9.60 -19.79
C LYS A 250 -13.78 -10.54 -20.47
N LEU A 251 -13.01 -10.04 -21.44
CA LEU A 251 -11.96 -10.81 -22.12
C LEU A 251 -10.85 -11.24 -21.14
N LEU A 252 -10.53 -10.41 -20.13
CA LEU A 252 -9.58 -10.77 -19.09
C LEU A 252 -10.14 -11.86 -18.18
N GLU A 253 -11.41 -11.79 -17.79
CA GLU A 253 -12.06 -12.85 -17.00
C GLU A 253 -12.01 -14.22 -17.69
N GLU A 254 -12.14 -14.27 -19.02
CA GLU A 254 -12.03 -15.49 -19.81
C GLU A 254 -10.62 -16.13 -19.77
N LEU A 255 -9.61 -15.41 -19.28
CA LEU A 255 -8.25 -15.92 -19.12
C LEU A 255 -8.03 -16.64 -17.78
N LYS A 256 -8.97 -16.58 -16.85
CA LYS A 256 -8.90 -17.33 -15.59
C LYS A 256 -8.84 -18.84 -15.90
N GLY A 257 -8.02 -19.56 -15.16
CA GLY A 257 -7.75 -20.98 -15.38
C GLY A 257 -6.84 -21.30 -16.57
N LYS A 258 -6.45 -20.31 -17.39
CA LYS A 258 -5.55 -20.54 -18.52
C LYS A 258 -4.09 -20.32 -18.11
N LYS A 259 -3.20 -21.20 -18.55
CA LYS A 259 -1.75 -21.05 -18.34
C LYS A 259 -1.18 -19.86 -19.11
N SER A 260 -0.19 -19.21 -18.53
CA SER A 260 0.56 -18.11 -19.14
C SER A 260 1.65 -18.65 -20.05
N ILE A 261 1.26 -19.01 -21.29
CA ILE A 261 2.13 -19.62 -22.31
C ILE A 261 2.10 -18.76 -23.57
N THR A 262 3.28 -18.46 -24.12
CA THR A 262 3.40 -17.73 -25.39
C THR A 262 2.92 -18.56 -26.58
N GLY A 263 2.67 -17.93 -27.74
CA GLY A 263 2.38 -18.65 -28.98
C GLY A 263 3.49 -19.62 -29.42
N GLY A 264 4.73 -19.36 -29.01
CA GLY A 264 5.89 -20.24 -29.21
C GLY A 264 6.01 -21.39 -28.21
N GLY A 265 5.10 -21.52 -27.24
CA GLY A 265 5.08 -22.60 -26.24
C GLY A 265 5.93 -22.37 -25.00
N GLN A 266 6.58 -21.20 -24.85
CA GLN A 266 7.31 -20.85 -23.63
C GLN A 266 6.32 -20.50 -22.50
N GLN A 267 6.42 -21.17 -21.35
CA GLN A 267 5.66 -20.85 -20.17
C GLN A 267 6.38 -19.79 -19.34
N VAL A 268 5.65 -18.74 -18.92
CA VAL A 268 6.13 -17.74 -17.96
C VAL A 268 5.10 -17.67 -16.84
N HIS A 269 5.49 -18.04 -15.63
CA HIS A 269 4.57 -18.02 -14.49
C HIS A 269 4.21 -16.58 -14.10
N VAL A 270 2.94 -16.35 -13.80
CA VAL A 270 2.46 -15.04 -13.33
C VAL A 270 2.01 -15.18 -11.89
N TYR A 271 2.83 -14.63 -10.99
CA TYR A 271 2.62 -14.67 -9.55
C TYR A 271 2.16 -13.32 -9.02
N ALA A 272 1.64 -13.32 -7.79
CA ALA A 272 1.21 -12.11 -7.10
C ALA A 272 2.27 -11.60 -6.12
N ASN A 273 2.40 -10.29 -5.99
CA ASN A 273 3.05 -9.61 -4.87
C ASN A 273 2.00 -9.27 -3.81
N ILE A 274 2.26 -9.59 -2.55
CA ILE A 274 1.37 -9.29 -1.42
C ILE A 274 2.12 -8.64 -0.25
N GLY A 275 1.43 -7.77 0.47
CA GLY A 275 1.90 -7.20 1.73
C GLY A 275 1.56 -8.07 2.94
N GLY A 276 0.45 -8.80 2.87
CA GLY A 276 -0.02 -9.63 3.97
C GLY A 276 -1.11 -10.61 3.57
N THR A 277 -1.65 -11.31 4.55
CA THR A 277 -2.70 -12.33 4.32
C THR A 277 -4.04 -11.73 3.86
N GLY A 278 -4.28 -10.45 4.11
CA GLY A 278 -5.46 -9.73 3.61
C GLY A 278 -5.56 -9.67 2.08
N ASP A 279 -4.42 -9.74 1.38
CA ASP A 279 -4.38 -9.70 -0.09
C ASP A 279 -4.77 -11.03 -0.75
N LEU A 280 -4.79 -12.13 -0.01
CA LEU A 280 -4.98 -13.48 -0.57
C LEU A 280 -6.31 -13.65 -1.32
N ALA A 281 -7.38 -13.01 -0.87
CA ALA A 281 -8.65 -13.02 -1.58
C ALA A 281 -8.51 -12.41 -2.98
N ASN A 282 -7.79 -11.29 -3.11
CA ASN A 282 -7.51 -10.63 -4.39
C ASN A 282 -6.59 -11.47 -5.27
N VAL A 283 -5.63 -12.17 -4.68
CA VAL A 283 -4.73 -13.11 -5.39
C VAL A 283 -5.53 -14.21 -6.07
N LEU A 284 -6.45 -14.84 -5.32
CA LEU A 284 -7.32 -15.90 -5.84
C LEU A 284 -8.32 -15.36 -6.87
N ALA A 285 -8.94 -14.19 -6.60
CA ALA A 285 -9.89 -13.55 -7.51
C ALA A 285 -9.29 -13.21 -8.87
N ASN A 286 -7.99 -12.88 -8.94
CA ASN A 286 -7.26 -12.60 -10.17
C ASN A 286 -6.53 -13.83 -10.75
N ASP A 287 -6.76 -15.02 -10.18
CA ASP A 287 -6.22 -16.29 -10.66
C ASP A 287 -4.69 -16.30 -10.79
N ALA A 288 -3.97 -15.80 -9.77
CA ALA A 288 -2.52 -15.88 -9.73
C ALA A 288 -2.04 -17.35 -9.68
N GLU A 289 -0.95 -17.65 -10.36
CA GLU A 289 -0.36 -19.00 -10.40
C GLU A 289 0.46 -19.31 -9.13
N GLY A 290 0.72 -18.29 -8.29
CA GLY A 290 1.43 -18.35 -7.02
C GLY A 290 1.56 -16.98 -6.39
N VAL A 291 2.28 -16.92 -5.27
CA VAL A 291 2.76 -15.67 -4.64
C VAL A 291 4.27 -15.62 -4.81
N GLY A 292 4.77 -14.69 -5.62
CA GLY A 292 6.20 -14.53 -5.89
C GLY A 292 6.91 -13.62 -4.91
N LEU A 293 6.14 -12.81 -4.17
CA LEU A 293 6.66 -11.98 -3.10
C LEU A 293 5.62 -11.80 -1.99
N PHE A 294 5.84 -12.45 -0.87
CA PHE A 294 5.20 -12.12 0.41
C PHE A 294 6.16 -11.20 1.17
N ARG A 295 5.77 -9.94 1.38
CA ARG A 295 6.56 -8.91 2.06
C ARG A 295 6.40 -9.06 3.57
N SER A 296 7.27 -9.86 4.20
CA SER A 296 7.15 -10.16 5.64
C SER A 296 7.43 -8.96 6.54
N GLU A 297 8.05 -7.90 6.04
CA GLU A 297 8.34 -6.70 6.83
C GLU A 297 7.07 -6.04 7.38
N PHE A 298 5.92 -6.15 6.72
CA PHE A 298 4.66 -5.61 7.23
C PHE A 298 4.26 -6.23 8.57
N LEU A 299 4.58 -7.51 8.82
CA LEU A 299 4.32 -8.15 10.11
C LEU A 299 5.09 -7.46 11.26
N TYR A 300 6.26 -6.93 10.96
CA TYR A 300 7.07 -6.20 11.91
C TYR A 300 6.62 -4.75 12.05
N LEU A 301 6.29 -4.09 10.95
CA LEU A 301 5.82 -2.69 10.95
C LEU A 301 4.48 -2.51 11.69
N GLU A 302 3.61 -3.53 11.64
CA GLU A 302 2.30 -3.54 12.31
C GLU A 302 2.39 -3.92 13.80
N SER A 303 3.54 -4.41 14.25
CA SER A 303 3.72 -4.88 15.62
C SER A 303 4.33 -3.81 16.51
N LYS A 304 3.96 -3.81 17.80
CA LYS A 304 4.54 -2.92 18.83
C LYS A 304 5.88 -3.45 19.39
N ASP A 305 6.21 -4.70 19.08
CA ASP A 305 7.43 -5.39 19.48
C ASP A 305 7.72 -6.48 18.44
N TYR A 306 8.87 -7.15 18.55
CA TYR A 306 9.25 -8.23 17.63
C TYR A 306 8.16 -9.29 17.55
N PRO A 307 7.62 -9.58 16.34
CA PRO A 307 6.62 -10.62 16.16
C PRO A 307 7.17 -11.97 16.64
N THR A 308 6.41 -12.64 17.49
CA THR A 308 6.78 -13.96 17.96
C THR A 308 6.81 -15.00 16.85
N GLU A 309 7.49 -16.12 17.06
CA GLU A 309 7.48 -17.25 16.12
C GLU A 309 6.04 -17.67 15.77
N GLU A 310 5.16 -17.75 16.77
CA GLU A 310 3.78 -18.20 16.58
C GLU A 310 2.96 -17.20 15.74
N GLN A 311 3.09 -15.90 16.00
CA GLN A 311 2.42 -14.87 15.22
C GLN A 311 2.83 -14.92 13.73
N GLN A 312 4.12 -15.10 13.46
CA GLN A 312 4.63 -15.25 12.12
C GLN A 312 4.18 -16.56 11.47
N PHE A 313 4.26 -17.67 12.21
CA PHE A 313 3.85 -19.00 11.77
C PHE A 313 2.38 -19.01 11.29
N GLU A 314 1.44 -18.49 12.09
CA GLU A 314 0.03 -18.45 11.71
C GLU A 314 -0.22 -17.68 10.40
N LYS A 315 0.50 -16.57 10.17
CA LYS A 315 0.37 -15.81 8.91
C LYS A 315 0.91 -16.58 7.71
N TYR A 316 2.09 -17.19 7.84
CA TYR A 316 2.71 -17.96 6.75
C TYR A 316 1.93 -19.25 6.45
N LYS A 317 1.43 -19.92 7.48
CA LYS A 317 0.55 -21.08 7.37
C LYS A 317 -0.74 -20.75 6.64
N LEU A 318 -1.42 -19.66 7.04
CA LEU A 318 -2.64 -19.21 6.37
C LEU A 318 -2.39 -18.94 4.88
N ALA A 319 -1.27 -18.31 4.52
CA ALA A 319 -0.91 -18.10 3.13
C ALA A 319 -0.68 -19.42 2.38
N ALA A 320 0.04 -20.37 2.99
CA ALA A 320 0.31 -21.68 2.42
C ALA A 320 -0.98 -22.49 2.17
N GLU A 321 -1.86 -22.56 3.14
CA GLU A 321 -3.15 -23.26 3.06
C GLU A 321 -4.08 -22.61 2.03
N THR A 322 -4.22 -21.28 2.06
CA THR A 322 -5.08 -20.53 1.13
C THR A 322 -4.64 -20.70 -0.32
N MET A 323 -3.33 -20.75 -0.59
CA MET A 323 -2.80 -20.95 -1.94
C MET A 323 -2.88 -22.40 -2.43
N ALA A 324 -3.31 -23.35 -1.58
CA ALA A 324 -3.70 -24.73 -1.95
C ALA A 324 -2.67 -25.43 -2.88
N GLY A 325 -1.39 -25.44 -2.48
CA GLY A 325 -0.29 -26.09 -3.22
C GLY A 325 0.35 -25.24 -4.30
N LYS A 326 -0.17 -24.05 -4.61
CA LYS A 326 0.54 -23.05 -5.40
C LYS A 326 1.71 -22.50 -4.57
N ARG A 327 2.82 -22.14 -5.24
CA ARG A 327 4.03 -21.63 -4.56
C ARG A 327 3.76 -20.30 -3.85
N VAL A 328 4.29 -20.15 -2.63
CA VAL A 328 4.35 -18.89 -1.90
C VAL A 328 5.79 -18.62 -1.49
N ILE A 329 6.36 -17.53 -1.98
CA ILE A 329 7.73 -17.12 -1.69
C ILE A 329 7.68 -16.07 -0.58
N ILE A 330 8.24 -16.40 0.58
CA ILE A 330 8.33 -15.49 1.73
C ILE A 330 9.70 -14.82 1.70
N ARG A 331 9.71 -13.51 1.50
CA ARG A 331 10.91 -12.70 1.67
C ARG A 331 11.17 -12.54 3.17
N THR A 332 12.39 -12.86 3.62
CA THR A 332 12.77 -12.56 5.00
C THR A 332 12.85 -11.07 5.25
N LEU A 333 12.96 -10.69 6.50
CA LEU A 333 12.97 -9.32 6.99
C LEU A 333 13.70 -8.34 6.04
N ASP A 334 12.98 -7.30 5.62
CA ASP A 334 13.51 -6.17 4.85
C ASP A 334 13.15 -4.84 5.53
N ILE A 335 13.58 -4.70 6.79
CA ILE A 335 13.51 -3.49 7.61
C ILE A 335 14.79 -2.68 7.44
N GLY A 336 14.71 -1.37 7.61
CA GLY A 336 15.77 -0.38 7.41
C GLY A 336 15.42 0.59 6.27
N ALA A 337 16.27 1.53 5.99
CA ALA A 337 16.02 2.61 5.04
C ALA A 337 14.74 3.42 5.39
N ASP A 338 13.75 3.33 4.52
CA ASP A 338 12.44 3.99 4.65
C ASP A 338 11.45 3.23 5.53
N LYS A 339 11.78 1.98 5.92
CA LYS A 339 10.93 1.09 6.71
C LYS A 339 11.52 0.93 8.09
N GLN A 340 11.05 1.71 9.04
CA GLN A 340 11.54 1.69 10.41
C GLN A 340 10.43 1.32 11.39
N ALA A 341 10.79 0.56 12.42
CA ALA A 341 9.97 0.28 13.58
C ALA A 341 10.81 0.64 14.80
N ASP A 342 10.27 1.48 15.69
CA ASP A 342 11.01 2.09 16.80
C ASP A 342 11.70 1.04 17.70
N TYR A 343 11.05 -0.09 17.94
CA TYR A 343 11.60 -1.16 18.77
C TYR A 343 12.82 -1.89 18.17
N PHE A 344 13.16 -1.64 16.89
CA PHE A 344 14.42 -2.10 16.31
C PHE A 344 15.62 -1.32 16.81
N GLU A 345 15.39 -0.10 17.31
CA GLU A 345 16.46 0.80 17.80
C GLU A 345 17.60 0.94 16.78
N LEU A 346 17.24 1.14 15.52
CA LEU A 346 18.22 1.31 14.45
C LEU A 346 18.88 2.68 14.58
N PRO A 347 20.23 2.76 14.39
CA PRO A 347 20.91 4.05 14.40
C PRO A 347 20.42 4.93 13.26
N GLN A 348 20.40 6.24 13.50
CA GLN A 348 20.19 7.20 12.43
C GLN A 348 21.39 7.20 11.49
N GLU A 349 21.17 7.04 10.20
CA GLU A 349 22.21 6.96 9.18
C GLU A 349 22.03 8.06 8.14
N ASP A 350 23.13 8.62 7.62
CA ASP A 350 23.08 9.64 6.57
C ASP A 350 22.54 9.11 5.25
N ASN A 351 22.73 7.81 4.98
CA ASN A 351 22.27 7.12 3.78
C ASN A 351 21.57 5.79 4.13
N PRO A 352 20.37 5.81 4.69
CA PRO A 352 19.71 4.61 5.22
C PRO A 352 19.52 3.50 4.17
N ALA A 353 19.27 3.85 2.90
CA ALA A 353 19.13 2.87 1.82
C ALA A 353 20.42 2.06 1.56
N LEU A 354 21.59 2.64 1.85
CA LEU A 354 22.91 1.97 1.74
C LEU A 354 23.39 1.38 3.08
N GLY A 355 22.62 1.54 4.13
CA GLY A 355 23.01 1.30 5.52
C GLY A 355 22.68 -0.08 6.06
N TYR A 356 22.39 -0.12 7.37
CA TYR A 356 22.10 -1.31 8.15
C TYR A 356 20.65 -1.74 7.98
N ARG A 357 20.41 -2.63 7.00
CA ARG A 357 19.07 -3.09 6.64
C ARG A 357 19.05 -4.56 6.20
N ALA A 358 17.85 -5.15 6.18
CA ALA A 358 17.55 -6.44 5.59
C ALA A 358 18.46 -7.58 6.08
N ILE A 359 19.13 -8.30 5.16
CA ILE A 359 20.01 -9.42 5.51
C ILE A 359 21.15 -9.01 6.45
N ARG A 360 21.60 -7.77 6.43
CA ARG A 360 22.63 -7.26 7.34
C ARG A 360 22.17 -7.32 8.79
N ILE A 361 20.93 -6.88 9.05
CA ILE A 361 20.28 -7.02 10.37
C ILE A 361 20.12 -8.49 10.72
N CYS A 362 19.64 -9.32 9.80
CA CYS A 362 19.41 -10.74 10.02
C CYS A 362 20.67 -11.49 10.43
N LEU A 363 21.81 -11.21 9.79
CA LEU A 363 23.08 -11.87 10.09
C LEU A 363 23.73 -11.35 11.38
N ASP A 364 23.51 -10.10 11.74
CA ASP A 364 24.00 -9.48 12.96
C ASP A 364 23.14 -9.83 14.20
N ARG A 365 21.81 -10.07 13.97
CA ARG A 365 20.85 -10.48 15.00
C ARG A 365 20.33 -11.90 14.73
N PRO A 366 21.16 -12.95 14.86
CA PRO A 366 20.82 -14.30 14.42
C PRO A 366 19.63 -14.92 15.15
N VAL A 367 19.34 -14.51 16.38
CA VAL A 367 18.16 -14.97 17.13
C VAL A 367 16.87 -14.48 16.46
N LEU A 368 16.80 -13.20 16.07
CA LEU A 368 15.67 -12.63 15.34
C LEU A 368 15.46 -13.38 14.02
N PHE A 369 16.54 -13.60 13.28
CA PHE A 369 16.49 -14.30 12.01
C PHE A 369 16.07 -15.77 12.14
N ALA A 370 16.62 -16.48 13.14
CA ALA A 370 16.25 -17.87 13.42
C ALA A 370 14.76 -17.99 13.79
N THR A 371 14.19 -17.04 14.55
CA THR A 371 12.77 -17.00 14.89
C THR A 371 11.91 -16.94 13.63
N GLN A 372 12.24 -16.05 12.69
CA GLN A 372 11.52 -15.96 11.42
C GLN A 372 11.67 -17.23 10.58
N LEU A 373 12.88 -17.74 10.43
CA LEU A 373 13.15 -18.96 9.65
C LEU A 373 12.44 -20.18 10.24
N ARG A 374 12.34 -20.28 11.58
CA ARG A 374 11.61 -21.35 12.26
C ARG A 374 10.11 -21.29 11.94
N ALA A 375 9.52 -20.10 11.98
CA ALA A 375 8.13 -19.89 11.59
C ALA A 375 7.86 -20.29 10.12
N ILE A 376 8.74 -19.89 9.20
CA ILE A 376 8.65 -20.25 7.78
C ILE A 376 8.78 -21.77 7.58
N CYS A 377 9.78 -22.40 8.22
CA CYS A 377 9.96 -23.85 8.15
C CYS A 377 8.73 -24.61 8.67
N ARG A 378 8.19 -24.24 9.83
CA ARG A 378 6.97 -24.85 10.38
C ARG A 378 5.79 -24.72 9.41
N ALA A 379 5.61 -23.52 8.84
CA ALA A 379 4.54 -23.27 7.90
C ALA A 379 4.68 -24.06 6.58
N SER A 380 5.89 -24.45 6.19
CA SER A 380 6.15 -25.23 4.97
C SER A 380 5.53 -26.63 4.99
N ALA A 381 5.14 -27.15 6.17
CA ALA A 381 4.39 -28.40 6.28
C ALA A 381 2.94 -28.29 5.77
N TYR A 382 2.42 -27.08 5.56
CA TYR A 382 1.02 -26.81 5.20
C TYR A 382 0.82 -26.40 3.74
N GLY A 383 1.90 -26.25 2.97
CA GLY A 383 1.81 -25.90 1.55
C GLY A 383 3.19 -25.70 0.93
N LYS A 384 3.21 -25.30 -0.34
CA LYS A 384 4.46 -25.13 -1.09
C LYS A 384 5.09 -23.77 -0.81
N LEU A 385 5.86 -23.66 0.28
CA LEU A 385 6.60 -22.47 0.62
C LEU A 385 8.01 -22.45 0.02
N ALA A 386 8.52 -21.26 -0.20
CA ALA A 386 9.93 -20.98 -0.48
C ALA A 386 10.37 -19.77 0.35
N VAL A 387 11.64 -19.72 0.70
CA VAL A 387 12.24 -18.58 1.42
C VAL A 387 13.17 -17.80 0.50
N MET A 388 13.16 -16.48 0.59
CA MET A 388 13.97 -15.58 -0.22
C MET A 388 14.69 -14.55 0.66
N PHE A 389 16.02 -14.45 0.50
CA PHE A 389 16.84 -13.49 1.24
C PHE A 389 17.05 -12.20 0.45
N PRO A 390 16.67 -11.04 0.99
CA PRO A 390 16.84 -9.73 0.33
C PRO A 390 18.26 -9.17 0.51
N MET A 391 18.61 -8.16 -0.29
CA MET A 391 19.81 -7.31 -0.15
C MET A 391 21.16 -8.04 -0.15
N ILE A 392 21.24 -9.16 -0.85
CA ILE A 392 22.47 -9.95 -0.98
C ILE A 392 23.50 -9.21 -1.86
N ILE A 393 24.76 -9.24 -1.43
CA ILE A 393 25.90 -8.71 -2.18
C ILE A 393 27.04 -9.72 -2.37
N SER A 394 27.00 -10.88 -1.66
CA SER A 394 28.08 -11.85 -1.68
C SER A 394 27.60 -13.29 -1.48
N VAL A 395 28.41 -14.23 -1.98
CA VAL A 395 28.22 -15.67 -1.74
C VAL A 395 28.32 -16.01 -0.25
N GLU A 396 29.15 -15.29 0.50
CA GLU A 396 29.34 -15.52 1.91
C GLU A 396 28.10 -15.21 2.75
N GLU A 397 27.38 -14.12 2.42
CA GLU A 397 26.11 -13.82 3.06
C GLU A 397 25.09 -14.94 2.85
N VAL A 398 24.97 -15.46 1.63
CA VAL A 398 24.08 -16.59 1.32
C VAL A 398 24.44 -17.81 2.13
N ARG A 399 25.74 -18.15 2.22
CA ARG A 399 26.23 -19.29 3.00
C ARG A 399 25.93 -19.14 4.48
N LYS A 400 26.12 -17.94 5.05
CA LYS A 400 25.77 -17.64 6.46
C LYS A 400 24.27 -17.79 6.69
N ALA A 401 23.43 -17.22 5.86
CA ALA A 401 21.98 -17.33 5.97
C ALA A 401 21.50 -18.80 5.87
N ARG A 402 22.02 -19.54 4.88
CA ARG A 402 21.72 -20.97 4.74
C ARG A 402 22.24 -21.82 5.90
N LYS A 403 23.32 -21.41 6.56
CA LYS A 403 23.82 -22.10 7.76
C LYS A 403 22.79 -21.96 8.89
N ILE A 404 22.30 -20.76 9.17
CA ILE A 404 21.28 -20.53 10.20
C ILE A 404 19.99 -21.30 9.86
N LEU A 405 19.56 -21.31 8.61
CA LEU A 405 18.40 -22.10 8.18
C LEU A 405 18.58 -23.60 8.46
N ARG A 406 19.74 -24.15 8.14
CA ARG A 406 20.05 -25.59 8.42
C ARG A 406 20.07 -25.90 9.90
N GLU A 407 20.56 -24.98 10.73
CA GLU A 407 20.54 -25.13 12.18
C GLU A 407 19.10 -25.17 12.69
N VAL A 408 18.25 -24.25 12.24
CA VAL A 408 16.81 -24.24 12.55
C VAL A 408 16.11 -25.53 12.09
N GLN A 409 16.38 -26.00 10.89
CA GLN A 409 15.82 -27.26 10.38
C GLN A 409 16.26 -28.48 11.21
N ALA A 410 17.51 -28.48 11.65
CA ALA A 410 18.03 -29.55 12.53
C ALA A 410 17.35 -29.57 13.90
N GLU A 411 17.12 -28.39 14.48
CA GLU A 411 16.39 -28.23 15.76
C GLU A 411 14.93 -28.70 15.62
N LEU A 412 14.21 -28.29 14.56
CA LEU A 412 12.84 -28.71 14.30
C LEU A 412 12.75 -30.24 14.12
N LYS A 413 13.68 -30.81 13.36
CA LYS A 413 13.77 -32.26 13.16
C LYS A 413 14.01 -33.00 14.46
N TYR A 414 14.91 -32.50 15.33
CA TYR A 414 15.18 -33.08 16.64
C TYR A 414 13.94 -33.00 17.55
N ALA A 415 13.22 -31.88 17.51
CA ALA A 415 11.98 -31.68 18.27
C ALA A 415 10.76 -32.42 17.68
N GLY A 416 10.90 -33.12 16.55
CA GLY A 416 9.78 -33.82 15.89
C GLY A 416 8.73 -32.90 15.29
N VAL A 417 9.06 -31.62 15.05
CA VAL A 417 8.15 -30.64 14.44
C VAL A 417 8.18 -30.80 12.92
N PRO A 418 7.03 -31.00 12.26
CA PRO A 418 6.97 -31.20 10.81
C PRO A 418 7.36 -29.94 10.04
N PHE A 419 8.11 -30.10 8.95
CA PHE A 419 8.46 -29.08 7.97
C PHE A 419 8.82 -29.73 6.64
N ASP A 420 8.85 -28.95 5.53
CA ASP A 420 9.33 -29.43 4.25
C ASP A 420 10.89 -29.35 4.18
N PRO A 421 11.61 -30.47 4.21
CA PRO A 421 13.08 -30.48 4.12
C PRO A 421 13.59 -30.08 2.72
N LYS A 422 12.72 -29.99 1.72
CA LYS A 422 13.03 -29.61 0.33
C LYS A 422 12.52 -28.21 -0.02
N MET A 423 12.16 -27.41 1.00
CA MET A 423 11.75 -26.03 0.78
C MET A 423 12.81 -25.27 -0.02
N GLU A 424 12.42 -24.68 -1.15
CA GLU A 424 13.32 -23.90 -2.00
C GLU A 424 13.87 -22.68 -1.28
N VAL A 425 15.15 -22.39 -1.50
CA VAL A 425 15.85 -21.24 -0.93
C VAL A 425 16.35 -20.36 -2.07
N GLY A 426 15.84 -19.16 -2.19
CA GLY A 426 16.27 -18.19 -3.18
C GLY A 426 16.83 -16.90 -2.58
N ILE A 427 17.28 -16.03 -3.44
CA ILE A 427 17.74 -14.69 -3.09
C ILE A 427 17.09 -13.65 -4.01
N MET A 428 16.96 -12.45 -3.47
CA MET A 428 16.59 -11.30 -4.28
C MET A 428 17.85 -10.69 -4.90
N ILE A 429 17.84 -10.57 -6.23
CA ILE A 429 18.89 -9.87 -6.97
C ILE A 429 18.43 -8.43 -7.15
N GLU A 430 18.89 -7.55 -6.27
CA GLU A 430 18.46 -6.17 -6.22
C GLU A 430 19.63 -5.18 -5.98
N THR A 431 20.84 -5.72 -5.95
CA THR A 431 22.07 -4.92 -5.95
C THR A 431 22.87 -5.18 -7.23
N PRO A 432 23.55 -4.18 -7.82
CA PRO A 432 24.44 -4.40 -8.96
C PRO A 432 25.53 -5.44 -8.67
N ALA A 433 26.00 -5.49 -7.43
CA ALA A 433 27.00 -6.47 -7.01
C ALA A 433 26.49 -7.92 -7.18
N ALA A 434 25.26 -8.20 -6.70
CA ALA A 434 24.66 -9.53 -6.84
C ALA A 434 24.43 -9.90 -8.31
N ALA A 435 23.93 -8.95 -9.12
CA ALA A 435 23.72 -9.18 -10.55
C ALA A 435 25.02 -9.53 -11.30
N LEU A 436 26.12 -8.84 -10.99
CA LEU A 436 27.43 -9.07 -11.61
C LEU A 436 28.05 -10.43 -11.24
N ILE A 437 27.76 -10.96 -10.04
CA ILE A 437 28.27 -12.26 -9.59
C ILE A 437 27.18 -13.35 -9.60
N SER A 438 26.12 -13.16 -10.36
CA SER A 438 24.94 -14.05 -10.40
C SER A 438 25.31 -15.51 -10.71
N GLU A 439 26.26 -15.79 -11.61
CA GLU A 439 26.74 -17.14 -11.87
C GLU A 439 27.33 -17.85 -10.63
N GLN A 440 27.96 -17.09 -9.73
CA GLN A 440 28.52 -17.64 -8.49
C GLN A 440 27.41 -17.87 -7.45
N LEU A 441 26.49 -16.91 -7.33
CA LEU A 441 25.35 -16.98 -6.42
C LEU A 441 24.36 -18.08 -6.79
N ALA A 442 24.16 -18.33 -8.09
CA ALA A 442 23.27 -19.36 -8.59
C ALA A 442 23.64 -20.79 -8.15
N LYS A 443 24.91 -21.03 -7.79
CA LYS A 443 25.36 -22.33 -7.27
C LYS A 443 24.99 -22.57 -5.81
N GLU A 444 24.53 -21.54 -5.14
CA GLU A 444 24.21 -21.57 -3.71
C GLU A 444 22.71 -21.58 -3.41
N VAL A 445 21.86 -21.42 -4.42
CA VAL A 445 20.41 -21.23 -4.23
C VAL A 445 19.60 -21.97 -5.28
N ASP A 446 18.29 -22.06 -5.08
CA ASP A 446 17.36 -22.78 -5.95
C ASP A 446 16.66 -21.85 -6.93
N PHE A 447 16.68 -20.53 -6.70
CA PHE A 447 16.11 -19.54 -7.61
C PHE A 447 16.61 -18.12 -7.36
N PHE A 448 16.40 -17.26 -8.34
CA PHE A 448 16.52 -15.80 -8.22
C PHE A 448 15.16 -15.12 -8.41
N SER A 449 14.95 -14.04 -7.67
CA SER A 449 13.88 -13.08 -7.94
C SER A 449 14.50 -11.68 -8.02
N ILE A 450 14.30 -10.99 -9.14
CA ILE A 450 14.94 -9.69 -9.38
C ILE A 450 14.08 -8.59 -8.79
N GLY A 451 14.61 -7.88 -7.80
CA GLY A 451 14.01 -6.70 -7.18
C GLY A 451 14.34 -5.43 -7.97
N THR A 452 13.61 -5.18 -9.06
CA THR A 452 13.96 -4.13 -10.02
C THR A 452 13.94 -2.72 -9.44
N ASN A 453 13.16 -2.46 -8.39
CA ASN A 453 13.09 -1.14 -7.77
C ASN A 453 14.42 -0.75 -7.12
N ASP A 454 14.94 -1.60 -6.23
CA ASP A 454 16.23 -1.35 -5.56
C ASP A 454 17.40 -1.53 -6.54
N LEU A 455 17.32 -2.50 -7.47
CA LEU A 455 18.32 -2.65 -8.53
C LEU A 455 18.47 -1.36 -9.35
N SER A 456 17.35 -0.73 -9.72
CA SER A 456 17.37 0.54 -10.45
C SER A 456 17.95 1.67 -9.61
N GLN A 457 17.50 1.80 -8.36
CA GLN A 457 17.99 2.82 -7.43
C GLN A 457 19.51 2.76 -7.26
N TYR A 458 20.06 1.59 -6.99
CA TYR A 458 21.49 1.41 -6.77
C TYR A 458 22.31 1.50 -8.05
N THR A 459 21.77 1.04 -9.19
CA THR A 459 22.46 1.12 -10.48
C THR A 459 22.59 2.55 -10.98
N LEU A 460 21.52 3.34 -10.83
CA LEU A 460 21.48 4.73 -11.29
C LEU A 460 21.97 5.72 -10.23
N ALA A 461 22.21 5.26 -8.98
CA ALA A 461 22.54 6.11 -7.85
C ALA A 461 21.50 7.23 -7.63
N VAL A 462 20.23 6.92 -7.78
CA VAL A 462 19.09 7.85 -7.66
C VAL A 462 18.15 7.34 -6.58
N ASP A 463 17.88 8.16 -5.58
CA ASP A 463 16.86 7.88 -4.59
C ASP A 463 15.46 8.02 -5.23
N ARG A 464 14.78 6.90 -5.41
CA ARG A 464 13.44 6.82 -6.03
C ARG A 464 12.34 7.50 -5.23
N GLN A 465 12.58 7.79 -3.96
CA GLN A 465 11.62 8.50 -3.09
C GLN A 465 11.77 10.01 -3.19
N ASN A 466 12.89 10.50 -3.68
CA ASN A 466 13.14 11.92 -3.84
C ASN A 466 12.48 12.43 -5.13
N GLN A 467 11.37 13.13 -4.99
CA GLN A 467 10.62 13.71 -6.12
C GLN A 467 11.45 14.62 -7.03
N LYS A 468 12.49 15.28 -6.49
CA LYS A 468 13.37 16.13 -7.30
C LYS A 468 14.25 15.32 -8.24
N LEU A 469 14.45 14.04 -7.95
CA LEU A 469 15.27 13.13 -8.76
C LEU A 469 14.44 12.30 -9.75
N GLU A 470 13.10 12.39 -9.73
CA GLU A 470 12.21 11.69 -10.67
C GLU A 470 12.63 11.86 -12.15
N PRO A 471 13.06 13.06 -12.64
CA PRO A 471 13.51 13.21 -14.02
C PRO A 471 14.79 12.46 -14.39
N PHE A 472 15.55 12.00 -13.39
CA PHE A 472 16.80 11.24 -13.55
C PHE A 472 16.60 9.74 -13.38
N PHE A 473 15.42 9.31 -12.93
CA PHE A 473 15.10 7.91 -12.70
C PHE A 473 14.45 7.31 -13.94
N ASP A 474 15.25 6.55 -14.71
CA ASP A 474 14.77 5.79 -15.86
C ASP A 474 14.82 4.30 -15.55
N ALA A 475 13.69 3.70 -15.23
CA ALA A 475 13.58 2.27 -14.96
C ALA A 475 13.85 1.39 -16.20
N HIS A 476 13.77 1.94 -17.42
CA HIS A 476 14.10 1.26 -18.68
C HIS A 476 15.56 1.47 -19.11
N HIS A 477 16.37 2.06 -18.25
CA HIS A 477 17.76 2.36 -18.58
C HIS A 477 18.52 1.10 -19.05
N PRO A 478 19.31 1.17 -20.14
CA PRO A 478 20.01 0.01 -20.71
C PRO A 478 20.88 -0.76 -19.71
N ALA A 479 21.47 -0.07 -18.73
CA ALA A 479 22.27 -0.72 -17.69
C ALA A 479 21.42 -1.67 -16.82
N ILE A 480 20.19 -1.29 -16.50
CA ILE A 480 19.26 -2.12 -15.70
C ILE A 480 18.87 -3.35 -16.49
N LEU A 481 18.44 -3.18 -17.75
CA LEU A 481 18.07 -4.29 -18.63
C LEU A 481 19.26 -5.24 -18.85
N ARG A 482 20.47 -4.72 -18.94
CA ARG A 482 21.68 -5.53 -19.03
C ARG A 482 21.95 -6.36 -17.78
N LEU A 483 21.78 -5.78 -16.59
CA LEU A 483 21.94 -6.52 -15.32
C LEU A 483 20.88 -7.61 -15.18
N ILE A 484 19.64 -7.35 -15.60
CA ILE A 484 18.57 -8.33 -15.63
C ILE A 484 18.95 -9.50 -16.56
N GLU A 485 19.36 -9.22 -17.80
CA GLU A 485 19.78 -10.23 -18.78
C GLU A 485 20.94 -11.09 -18.27
N MET A 486 21.95 -10.47 -17.65
CA MET A 486 23.08 -11.18 -17.03
C MET A 486 22.62 -12.10 -15.89
N THR A 487 21.68 -11.63 -15.07
CA THR A 487 21.12 -12.41 -13.95
C THR A 487 20.39 -13.65 -14.44
N VAL A 488 19.53 -13.50 -15.46
CA VAL A 488 18.81 -14.63 -16.07
C VAL A 488 19.79 -15.64 -16.66
N ALA A 489 20.78 -15.17 -17.42
CA ALA A 489 21.80 -16.04 -18.00
C ALA A 489 22.61 -16.79 -16.93
N GLY A 490 22.99 -16.12 -15.84
CA GLY A 490 23.68 -16.72 -14.69
C GLY A 490 22.85 -17.79 -13.97
N ALA A 491 21.56 -17.54 -13.78
CA ALA A 491 20.62 -18.50 -13.21
C ALA A 491 20.52 -19.76 -14.08
N HIS A 492 20.25 -19.60 -15.38
CA HIS A 492 20.06 -20.71 -16.30
C HIS A 492 21.34 -21.51 -16.52
N ALA A 493 22.51 -20.88 -16.51
CA ALA A 493 23.79 -21.58 -16.56
C ALA A 493 23.99 -22.55 -15.38
N ALA A 494 23.40 -22.27 -14.23
CA ALA A 494 23.42 -23.15 -13.06
C ALA A 494 22.19 -24.08 -12.97
N GLY A 495 21.22 -23.95 -13.87
CA GLY A 495 20.00 -24.78 -13.93
C GLY A 495 18.94 -24.37 -12.91
N ILE A 496 18.98 -23.12 -12.40
CA ILE A 496 17.95 -22.56 -11.51
C ILE A 496 17.05 -21.61 -12.29
N TRP A 497 15.81 -21.43 -11.80
CA TRP A 497 14.87 -20.50 -12.42
C TRP A 497 15.05 -19.05 -11.92
N CYS A 498 14.62 -18.08 -12.74
CA CYS A 498 14.74 -16.67 -12.46
C CYS A 498 13.42 -15.93 -12.70
N GLY A 499 12.98 -15.15 -11.72
CA GLY A 499 11.80 -14.31 -11.81
C GLY A 499 12.08 -12.83 -11.53
N VAL A 500 11.04 -12.00 -11.71
CA VAL A 500 11.03 -10.56 -11.37
C VAL A 500 9.89 -10.30 -10.40
N CYS A 501 10.17 -9.62 -9.30
CA CYS A 501 9.15 -9.19 -8.33
C CYS A 501 9.06 -7.67 -8.14
N GLY A 502 9.90 -6.90 -8.82
CA GLY A 502 9.81 -5.44 -8.85
C GLY A 502 8.74 -4.92 -9.83
N GLU A 503 8.53 -3.61 -9.84
CA GLU A 503 7.47 -2.97 -10.63
C GLU A 503 7.62 -3.18 -12.13
N LEU A 504 8.83 -3.33 -12.65
CA LEU A 504 9.07 -3.62 -14.06
C LEU A 504 8.41 -4.93 -14.53
N GLY A 505 8.14 -5.88 -13.61
CA GLY A 505 7.40 -7.10 -13.92
C GLY A 505 6.00 -6.86 -14.47
N ALA A 506 5.36 -5.75 -14.05
CA ALA A 506 4.02 -5.35 -14.50
C ALA A 506 4.05 -4.50 -15.79
N ASP A 507 5.21 -4.08 -16.26
CA ASP A 507 5.33 -3.27 -17.47
C ASP A 507 5.11 -4.12 -18.72
N LEU A 508 3.94 -3.94 -19.33
CA LEU A 508 3.56 -4.68 -20.53
C LEU A 508 4.44 -4.36 -21.75
N SER A 509 5.15 -3.24 -21.77
CA SER A 509 6.08 -2.88 -22.83
C SER A 509 7.35 -3.74 -22.78
N LEU A 510 7.80 -4.11 -21.58
CA LEU A 510 8.98 -4.95 -21.35
C LEU A 510 8.68 -6.46 -21.37
N THR A 511 7.41 -6.88 -21.33
CA THR A 511 7.04 -8.30 -21.27
C THR A 511 7.70 -9.12 -22.39
N LYS A 512 7.72 -8.59 -23.62
CA LYS A 512 8.36 -9.27 -24.76
C LYS A 512 9.87 -9.46 -24.54
N GLU A 513 10.51 -8.47 -23.97
CA GLU A 513 11.95 -8.51 -23.68
C GLU A 513 12.27 -9.51 -22.58
N PHE A 514 11.48 -9.56 -21.51
CA PHE A 514 11.62 -10.56 -20.46
C PHE A 514 11.42 -12.00 -20.98
N VAL A 515 10.42 -12.21 -21.84
CA VAL A 515 10.25 -13.50 -22.52
C VAL A 515 11.47 -13.86 -23.39
N ARG A 516 12.02 -12.90 -24.14
CA ARG A 516 13.23 -13.08 -24.95
C ARG A 516 14.46 -13.43 -24.11
N MET A 517 14.61 -12.81 -22.95
CA MET A 517 15.70 -13.10 -21.99
C MET A 517 15.56 -14.50 -21.36
N GLY A 518 14.41 -15.15 -21.49
CA GLY A 518 14.12 -16.45 -20.89
C GLY A 518 13.57 -16.38 -19.47
N MET A 519 12.97 -15.26 -19.06
CA MET A 519 12.40 -15.10 -17.72
C MET A 519 11.35 -16.19 -17.44
N ASP A 520 11.45 -16.86 -16.29
CA ASP A 520 10.58 -17.97 -15.90
C ASP A 520 9.33 -17.51 -15.15
N GLU A 521 9.41 -16.36 -14.45
CA GLU A 521 8.35 -15.88 -13.59
C GLU A 521 8.29 -14.35 -13.58
N LEU A 522 7.06 -13.81 -13.54
CA LEU A 522 6.79 -12.38 -13.32
C LEU A 522 5.79 -12.23 -12.18
N SER A 523 6.23 -11.61 -11.08
CA SER A 523 5.41 -11.35 -9.90
C SER A 523 4.96 -9.89 -9.86
N VAL A 524 3.66 -9.71 -9.83
CA VAL A 524 3.03 -8.39 -10.00
C VAL A 524 1.91 -8.18 -8.99
N SER A 525 1.36 -6.97 -8.91
CA SER A 525 0.16 -6.74 -8.10
C SER A 525 -1.00 -7.64 -8.61
N PRO A 526 -1.93 -8.08 -7.74
CA PRO A 526 -3.03 -8.94 -8.15
C PRO A 526 -3.82 -8.42 -9.36
N ALA A 527 -4.06 -7.11 -9.43
CA ALA A 527 -4.77 -6.48 -10.56
C ALA A 527 -4.05 -6.59 -11.90
N SER A 528 -2.73 -6.77 -11.90
CA SER A 528 -1.90 -6.86 -13.11
C SER A 528 -1.77 -8.30 -13.65
N ILE A 529 -2.26 -9.32 -12.93
CA ILE A 529 -2.13 -10.74 -13.29
C ILE A 529 -2.77 -11.04 -14.66
N LEU A 530 -4.05 -10.74 -14.81
CA LEU A 530 -4.78 -11.05 -16.04
C LEU A 530 -4.33 -10.22 -17.26
N PRO A 531 -4.07 -8.92 -17.15
CA PRO A 531 -3.45 -8.12 -18.21
C PRO A 531 -2.11 -8.69 -18.67
N LEU A 532 -1.24 -9.06 -17.73
CA LEU A 532 0.07 -9.65 -18.03
C LEU A 532 -0.06 -11.03 -18.71
N ARG A 533 -0.94 -11.90 -18.19
CA ARG A 533 -1.27 -13.19 -18.83
C ARG A 533 -1.75 -13.00 -20.28
N LYS A 534 -2.64 -12.02 -20.51
CA LYS A 534 -3.09 -11.67 -21.87
C LYS A 534 -1.90 -11.30 -22.75
N LYS A 535 -1.01 -10.45 -22.24
CA LYS A 535 0.19 -10.00 -22.98
C LYS A 535 1.11 -11.17 -23.33
N ILE A 536 1.45 -12.03 -22.37
CA ILE A 536 2.29 -13.22 -22.59
C ILE A 536 1.68 -14.12 -23.66
N ARG A 537 0.39 -14.41 -23.58
CA ARG A 537 -0.32 -15.26 -24.54
C ARG A 537 -0.43 -14.68 -25.95
N SER A 538 -0.23 -13.36 -26.10
CA SER A 538 -0.21 -12.69 -27.40
C SER A 538 1.16 -12.67 -28.06
N LEU A 539 2.21 -13.11 -27.38
CA LEU A 539 3.58 -13.25 -27.87
C LEU A 539 3.78 -14.68 -28.40
#